data_2884d53c3600f6f5edf014bd9d401f44
#
_entry.id   2884d53c3600f6f5edf014bd9d401f44
#
_cell.length_a   1.000
_cell.length_b   1.000
_cell.length_c   1.000
_cell.angle_alpha   90.00
_cell.angle_beta   90.00
_cell.angle_gamma   90.00
#
_symmetry.space_group_name_H-M   'P 1'
#
loop_
_entity.id
_entity.type
_entity.pdbx_description
1 polymer ?
#
loop_
_entity_poly.entity_id
_entity_poly.type
_entity_poly.pdbx_seq_one_letter_code
_entity_poly.pdbx_strand_id
1 'polypeptide(L)' 'METKYKVVELGTSGWCVNDPKQDVGLTKDEAQTRLEFYLSEGISPDRLRAQIDK' A
#
# COMPACT_ATOMS: atom_id res chain seq x y z
N MET A 1 9.61 6.13 -18.26
CA MET A 1 9.51 5.09 -17.23
C MET A 1 8.34 5.36 -16.32
N GLU A 2 7.56 4.34 -16.04
CA GLU A 2 6.42 4.48 -15.15
C GLU A 2 6.87 4.46 -13.69
N THR A 3 6.26 5.34 -12.91
CA THR A 3 6.42 5.29 -11.46
C THR A 3 5.58 4.16 -10.92
N LYS A 4 6.18 3.30 -10.12
CA LYS A 4 5.48 2.21 -9.45
C LYS A 4 5.29 2.55 -7.99
N TYR A 5 4.25 1.99 -7.41
CA TYR A 5 3.89 2.26 -6.03
C TYR A 5 3.78 0.97 -5.25
N LYS A 6 3.86 1.08 -3.95
CA LYS A 6 3.61 -0.04 -3.04
C LYS A 6 2.73 0.46 -1.91
N VAL A 7 1.89 -0.41 -1.39
CA VAL A 7 1.01 -0.11 -0.27
C VAL A 7 1.62 -0.69 0.99
N VAL A 8 1.78 0.16 2.00
CA VAL A 8 2.39 -0.25 3.26
C VAL A 8 1.44 0.04 4.41
N GLU A 9 1.59 -0.72 5.48
CA GLU A 9 0.80 -0.57 6.68
C GLU A 9 1.73 -0.35 7.87
N LEU A 10 1.31 0.51 8.80
CA LEU A 10 2.08 0.78 10.01
C LEU A 10 1.90 -0.38 11.00
N GLY A 11 2.98 -1.11 11.24
CA GLY A 11 3.01 -2.17 12.24
C GLY A 11 3.83 -1.77 13.44
N THR A 12 4.08 -2.74 14.33
CA THR A 12 4.85 -2.48 15.55
C THR A 12 6.31 -2.14 15.26
N SER A 13 6.84 -2.62 14.15
CA SER A 13 8.23 -2.37 13.76
C SER A 13 8.35 -1.32 12.66
N GLY A 14 7.26 -0.59 12.37
CA GLY A 14 7.26 0.47 11.38
C GLY A 14 6.42 0.14 10.15
N TRP A 15 6.67 0.85 9.06
CA TRP A 15 5.92 0.68 7.82
C TRP A 15 6.40 -0.54 7.07
N CYS A 16 5.48 -1.48 6.81
CA CYS A 16 5.80 -2.73 6.13
C CYS A 16 4.78 -3.03 5.05
N VAL A 17 5.24 -3.70 3.99
CA VAL A 17 4.35 -4.20 2.94
C VAL A 17 3.66 -5.45 3.46
N ASN A 18 2.33 -5.48 3.42
CA ASN A 18 1.56 -6.65 3.88
C ASN A 18 1.71 -7.83 2.94
N ASP A 19 1.67 -7.57 1.64
CA ASP A 19 1.79 -8.63 0.64
C ASP A 19 2.84 -8.23 -0.38
N PRO A 20 4.08 -8.72 -0.24
CA PRO A 20 5.15 -8.33 -1.15
C PRO A 20 4.94 -8.79 -2.60
N LYS A 21 3.91 -9.58 -2.86
CA LYS A 21 3.59 -10.00 -4.23
C LYS A 21 2.50 -9.15 -4.87
N GLN A 22 1.52 -8.70 -4.08
CA GLN A 22 0.37 -7.98 -4.60
C GLN A 22 0.39 -6.49 -4.32
N ASP A 23 1.12 -6.07 -3.30
CA ASP A 23 1.13 -4.67 -2.87
C ASP A 23 2.35 -3.90 -3.35
N VAL A 24 3.06 -4.44 -4.34
CA VAL A 24 4.23 -3.79 -4.93
C VAL A 24 4.09 -3.73 -6.45
N GLY A 25 4.85 -2.87 -7.09
CA GLY A 25 4.84 -2.75 -8.54
C GLY A 25 3.49 -2.27 -9.08
N LEU A 26 2.77 -1.47 -8.31
CA LEU A 26 1.43 -1.02 -8.66
C LEU A 26 1.48 0.31 -9.39
N THR A 27 0.51 0.52 -10.30
CA THR A 27 0.28 1.86 -10.84
C THR A 27 -0.39 2.70 -9.75
N LYS A 28 -0.47 4.02 -10.00
CA LYS A 28 -1.14 4.92 -9.04
C LYS A 28 -2.58 4.48 -8.78
N ASP A 29 -3.31 4.13 -9.85
CA ASP A 29 -4.70 3.71 -9.72
C ASP A 29 -4.82 2.39 -8.97
N GLU A 30 -3.91 1.45 -9.24
CA GLU A 30 -3.90 0.17 -8.54
C GLU A 30 -3.59 0.35 -7.06
N ALA A 31 -2.66 1.23 -6.73
CA ALA A 31 -2.34 1.53 -5.34
C ALA A 31 -3.54 2.11 -4.62
N GLN A 32 -4.27 3.01 -5.27
CA GLN A 32 -5.47 3.59 -4.70
C GLN A 32 -6.52 2.52 -4.43
N THR A 33 -6.71 1.60 -5.38
CA THR A 33 -7.66 0.50 -5.23
C THR A 33 -7.27 -0.39 -4.05
N ARG A 34 -5.98 -0.68 -3.89
CA ARG A 34 -5.53 -1.48 -2.75
C ARG A 34 -5.76 -0.77 -1.42
N LEU A 35 -5.52 0.54 -1.37
CA LEU A 35 -5.81 1.31 -0.16
C LEU A 35 -7.29 1.23 0.19
N GLU A 36 -8.17 1.41 -0.79
CA GLU A 36 -9.61 1.33 -0.56
C GLU A 36 -10.03 -0.06 -0.08
N PHE A 37 -9.41 -1.10 -0.62
CA PHE A 37 -9.67 -2.47 -0.18
C PHE A 37 -9.35 -2.63 1.31
N TYR A 38 -8.18 -2.15 1.74
CA TYR A 38 -7.79 -2.27 3.14
C TYR A 38 -8.66 -1.42 4.06
N LEU A 39 -9.10 -0.26 3.60
CA LEU A 39 -10.01 0.57 4.38
C LEU A 39 -11.34 -0.15 4.59
N SER A 40 -11.82 -0.85 3.58
CA SER A 40 -13.08 -1.60 3.69
C SER A 40 -12.93 -2.80 4.61
N GLU A 41 -11.70 -3.29 4.80
CA GLU A 41 -11.40 -4.38 5.74
C GLU A 41 -11.28 -3.90 7.19
N GLY A 42 -11.39 -2.60 7.41
CA GLY A 42 -11.38 -2.04 8.75
C GLY A 42 -10.05 -1.48 9.21
N ILE A 43 -9.07 -1.38 8.32
CA ILE A 43 -7.77 -0.81 8.66
C ILE A 43 -7.87 0.70 8.63
N SER A 44 -7.32 1.36 9.67
CA SER A 44 -7.38 2.82 9.77
C SER A 44 -6.59 3.49 8.65
N PRO A 45 -7.11 4.57 8.04
CA PRO A 45 -6.37 5.30 7.02
C PRO A 45 -5.06 5.88 7.54
N ASP A 46 -4.96 6.15 8.83
CA ASP A 46 -3.72 6.64 9.42
C ASP A 46 -2.61 5.59 9.44
N ARG A 47 -2.97 4.34 9.25
CA ARG A 47 -2.05 3.21 9.28
C ARG A 47 -1.76 2.66 7.89
N LEU A 48 -2.25 3.31 6.85
CA LEU A 48 -2.04 2.89 5.47
C LEU A 48 -1.38 4.01 4.67
N ARG A 49 -0.54 3.64 3.73
CA ARG A 49 0.15 4.61 2.89
C ARG A 49 0.58 3.97 1.58
N ALA A 50 0.50 4.72 0.50
CA ALA A 50 1.10 4.34 -0.77
C ALA A 50 2.44 5.07 -0.88
N GLN A 51 3.49 4.32 -1.17
CA GLN A 51 4.84 4.87 -1.31
C GLN A 51 5.37 4.52 -2.69
N ILE A 52 6.34 5.31 -3.15
CA ILE A 52 7.01 5.00 -4.41
C ILE A 52 7.82 3.73 -4.23
N ASP A 53 7.61 2.76 -5.13
CA ASP A 53 8.34 1.50 -5.13
C ASP A 53 9.55 1.65 -6.04
N LYS A 54 10.71 1.72 -5.47
CA LYS A 54 11.96 1.85 -6.23
C LYS A 54 12.64 0.53 -6.42
#